data_455908a0b779d826260e1f336f0eb14d
#
_entry.id   455908a0b779d826260e1f336f0eb14d
#
_cell.length_a   1.000
_cell.length_b   1.000
_cell.length_c   1.000
_cell.angle_alpha   90.00
_cell.angle_beta   90.00
_cell.angle_gamma   90.00
#
_symmetry.space_group_name_H-M   'P 1'
#
loop_
_entity.id
_entity.type
_entity.pdbx_description
1 polymer ?
#
loop_
_entity_poly.entity_id
_entity_poly.type
_entity_poly.pdbx_seq_one_letter_code
_entity_poly.pdbx_strand_id
1 'polypeptide(L)'
;MQSDRILVQTADFDVPAEYARIAADNSDGAVVTFVXXXXFNDGSAVTDLTLEHYPGMTEAVLGQIATQARERWPLNQLTIIHRVGTMHLGEQIVFIGVSSAHRKAAFAACEFLIDFLKTKAPFWKLEAGESGQHWVEARDADEQAAKAWEK
;
A
#
# COMPACT_ATOMS: atom_id res chain seq x y z
N MET A 1 -9.13 -6.48 -21.02
CA MET A 1 -9.17 -5.81 -19.72
C MET A 1 -8.20 -6.47 -18.76
N GLN A 2 -7.40 -5.69 -18.08
CA GLN A 2 -6.44 -6.24 -17.14
C GLN A 2 -7.00 -6.30 -15.76
N SER A 3 -6.75 -7.39 -15.06
CA SER A 3 -7.11 -7.46 -13.66
C SER A 3 -5.95 -7.00 -12.82
N ASP A 4 -6.25 -6.18 -11.83
CA ASP A 4 -5.23 -5.72 -10.91
C ASP A 4 -4.87 -6.86 -9.95
N ARG A 5 -3.63 -6.84 -9.49
CA ARG A 5 -3.15 -7.85 -8.56
C ARG A 5 -3.29 -7.26 -7.15
N ILE A 6 -4.35 -7.67 -6.45
CA ILE A 6 -4.68 -7.15 -5.12
C ILE A 6 -4.64 -8.30 -4.15
N LEU A 7 -3.72 -8.27 -3.20
CA LEU A 7 -3.56 -9.35 -2.22
C LEU A 7 -3.50 -8.79 -0.82
N VAL A 8 -4.19 -9.45 0.10
CA VAL A 8 -4.06 -9.20 1.54
C VAL A 8 -3.65 -10.54 2.15
N GLN A 9 -2.50 -10.56 2.81
CA GLN A 9 -1.90 -11.84 3.20
C GLN A 9 -1.03 -11.67 4.42
N THR A 10 -0.80 -12.77 5.14
CA THR A 10 0.14 -12.75 6.25
C THR A 10 1.58 -12.95 5.79
N ALA A 11 1.78 -13.69 4.71
CA ALA A 11 3.11 -14.00 4.23
C ALA A 11 3.81 -12.77 3.67
N ASP A 12 5.12 -12.75 3.80
CA ASP A 12 5.94 -11.72 3.19
C ASP A 12 5.85 -11.83 1.67
N PHE A 13 6.36 -10.82 0.98
CA PHE A 13 6.37 -10.80 -0.47
C PHE A 13 7.79 -10.58 -0.96
N ASP A 14 8.03 -11.01 -2.19
CA ASP A 14 9.34 -10.98 -2.81
C ASP A 14 9.37 -9.79 -3.78
N VAL A 15 9.99 -8.70 -3.36
CA VAL A 15 9.95 -7.47 -4.14
C VAL A 15 10.57 -7.67 -5.53
N PRO A 16 11.74 -8.31 -5.67
CA PRO A 16 12.24 -8.52 -7.03
C PRO A 16 11.28 -9.31 -7.92
N ALA A 17 10.60 -10.31 -7.37
CA ALA A 17 9.65 -11.07 -8.16
C ALA A 17 8.44 -10.23 -8.56
N GLU A 18 7.96 -9.42 -7.63
CA GLU A 18 6.82 -8.56 -7.95
C GLU A 18 7.21 -7.49 -8.96
N TYR A 19 8.41 -6.94 -8.83
CA TYR A 19 8.88 -5.98 -9.82
C TYR A 19 8.92 -6.63 -11.21
N ALA A 20 9.42 -7.86 -11.30
CA ALA A 20 9.55 -8.53 -12.60
C ALA A 20 8.18 -8.73 -13.24
N ARG A 21 7.16 -9.04 -12.45
CA ARG A 21 5.80 -9.17 -13.00
C ARG A 21 5.33 -7.88 -13.63
N ILE A 22 5.60 -6.77 -12.95
CA ILE A 22 5.13 -5.46 -13.40
C ILE A 22 5.91 -5.01 -14.63
N ALA A 23 7.18 -5.31 -14.67
CA ALA A 23 8.09 -4.80 -15.68
C ALA A 23 8.15 -5.66 -16.94
N ALA A 24 7.21 -6.60 -17.10
CA ALA A 24 7.31 -7.58 -18.18
C ALA A 24 6.92 -7.05 -19.56
N ASP A 25 6.27 -5.90 -19.63
CA ASP A 25 5.71 -5.40 -20.88
C ASP A 25 6.65 -4.36 -21.50
N ASN A 26 6.96 -4.55 -22.77
CA ASN A 26 7.87 -3.64 -23.46
C ASN A 26 7.28 -2.27 -23.73
N SER A 27 5.97 -2.10 -23.59
CA SER A 27 5.35 -0.81 -23.84
C SER A 27 5.49 0.17 -22.69
N ASP A 28 6.01 -0.28 -21.54
CA ASP A 28 6.14 0.59 -20.38
C ASP A 28 7.48 1.31 -20.40
N GLY A 29 7.42 2.61 -20.12
CA GLY A 29 8.64 3.39 -19.98
C GLY A 29 9.01 3.64 -18.54
N ALA A 30 8.09 3.35 -17.61
CA ALA A 30 8.33 3.63 -16.19
C ALA A 30 7.66 2.59 -15.31
N VAL A 31 8.38 2.17 -14.29
CA VAL A 31 7.85 1.33 -13.22
C VAL A 31 8.17 2.05 -11.92
N VAL A 32 7.16 2.22 -11.07
CA VAL A 32 7.36 2.82 -9.75
C VAL A 32 6.89 1.82 -8.72
N THR A 33 7.73 1.56 -7.72
CA THR A 33 7.37 0.67 -6.62
C THR A 33 7.57 1.39 -5.30
N PHE A 34 6.71 1.05 -4.33
CA PHE A 34 6.74 1.60 -2.98
C PHE A 34 6.63 0.44 -2.01
N VAL A 35 7.50 0.43 -1.00
CA VAL A 35 7.44 -0.59 0.04
C VAL A 35 7.47 0.11 1.39
N UNK A 36 6.56 -0.19 2.24
CA UNK A 36 6.51 0.34 3.55
C UNK A 36 7.14 -0.68 4.43
N UNK A 37 7.81 -0.28 5.40
CA UNK A 37 8.37 -1.13 6.38
C UNK A 37 7.88 -0.70 7.73
N UNK A 38 7.98 -1.44 8.79
CA UNK A 38 7.68 -1.21 10.15
C UNK A 38 8.79 -0.43 10.77
N UNK A 39 8.58 0.77 10.82
CA UNK A 39 9.44 1.79 11.37
C UNK A 39 9.13 2.01 12.78
N PHE A 40 9.97 3.00 13.32
CA PHE A 40 9.67 3.54 14.65
C PHE A 40 8.47 4.45 14.58
N ASN A 41 7.68 4.45 15.60
CA ASN A 41 6.51 5.31 15.68
C ASN A 41 6.84 6.49 16.60
N ASP A 42 7.29 7.59 16.02
CA ASP A 42 7.40 8.92 16.66
C ASP A 42 7.93 8.85 18.07
N GLY A 43 9.11 8.29 18.23
CA GLY A 43 9.77 8.26 19.52
C GLY A 43 9.35 7.15 20.45
N SER A 44 8.32 6.40 20.12
CA SER A 44 7.98 5.20 20.88
C SER A 44 8.88 4.06 20.46
N ALA A 45 9.21 3.20 21.41
CA ALA A 45 9.95 1.99 21.08
C ALA A 45 8.97 0.91 20.70
N VAL A 46 8.51 0.95 19.45
CA VAL A 46 7.58 -0.04 18.93
C VAL A 46 8.36 -1.27 18.52
N THR A 47 8.00 -2.43 19.05
CA THR A 47 8.66 -3.67 18.70
C THR A 47 7.85 -4.51 17.72
N ASP A 48 6.53 -4.47 17.85
CA ASP A 48 5.66 -5.27 17.00
C ASP A 48 4.50 -4.42 16.52
N LEU A 49 4.02 -4.75 15.34
CA LEU A 49 2.81 -4.17 14.78
C LEU A 49 1.92 -5.33 14.35
N THR A 50 0.68 -5.33 14.82
CA THR A 50 -0.30 -6.30 14.37
C THR A 50 -1.38 -5.57 13.60
N LEU A 51 -1.60 -6.01 12.36
CA LEU A 51 -2.63 -5.43 11.51
C LEU A 51 -3.76 -6.42 11.36
N GLU A 52 -4.98 -5.92 11.50
CA GLU A 52 -6.18 -6.68 11.27
C GLU A 52 -6.95 -6.05 10.13
N HIS A 53 -7.80 -6.84 9.49
CA HIS A 53 -8.58 -6.35 8.38
C HIS A 53 -9.93 -7.05 8.34
N TYR A 54 -10.82 -6.58 7.47
CA TYR A 54 -12.10 -7.23 7.18
C TYR A 54 -11.92 -8.04 5.91
N PRO A 55 -11.82 -9.38 6.01
CA PRO A 55 -11.66 -10.18 4.79
C PRO A 55 -12.81 -9.94 3.82
N GLY A 56 -12.47 -9.81 2.56
CA GLY A 56 -13.43 -9.51 1.52
C GLY A 56 -13.66 -8.04 1.34
N MET A 57 -13.99 -7.33 2.42
CA MET A 57 -14.24 -5.89 2.32
C MET A 57 -12.95 -5.12 2.05
N THR A 58 -11.87 -5.48 2.73
CA THR A 58 -10.61 -4.80 2.52
C THR A 58 -10.16 -4.94 1.08
N GLU A 59 -10.23 -6.15 0.53
CA GLU A 59 -9.83 -6.37 -0.86
C GLU A 59 -10.73 -5.57 -1.80
N ALA A 60 -12.03 -5.50 -1.51
CA ALA A 60 -12.95 -4.75 -2.36
C ALA A 60 -12.62 -3.26 -2.36
N VAL A 61 -12.29 -2.71 -1.19
CA VAL A 61 -11.92 -1.29 -1.11
C VAL A 61 -10.61 -1.04 -1.85
N LEU A 62 -9.63 -1.91 -1.70
CA LEU A 62 -8.38 -1.75 -2.44
C LEU A 62 -8.61 -1.81 -3.95
N GLY A 63 -9.52 -2.68 -4.38
CA GLY A 63 -9.89 -2.73 -5.79
C GLY A 63 -10.54 -1.45 -6.27
N GLN A 64 -11.38 -0.83 -5.45
CA GLN A 64 -11.99 0.44 -5.80
C GLN A 64 -10.95 1.54 -5.93
N ILE A 65 -9.98 1.56 -5.04
CA ILE A 65 -8.91 2.56 -5.10
C ILE A 65 -8.10 2.35 -6.39
N ALA A 66 -7.82 1.11 -6.73
CA ALA A 66 -7.09 0.81 -7.98
C ALA A 66 -7.87 1.28 -9.19
N THR A 67 -9.18 1.04 -9.20
CA THR A 67 -10.02 1.50 -10.30
C THR A 67 -9.99 3.01 -10.42
N GLN A 68 -10.04 3.71 -9.30
CA GLN A 68 -9.97 5.17 -9.32
C GLN A 68 -8.64 5.67 -9.89
N ALA A 69 -7.55 4.99 -9.55
CA ALA A 69 -6.25 5.36 -10.11
C ALA A 69 -6.24 5.18 -11.63
N ARG A 70 -6.81 4.09 -12.10
CA ARG A 70 -6.87 3.84 -13.54
C ARG A 70 -7.75 4.85 -14.26
N GLU A 71 -8.75 5.37 -13.61
CA GLU A 71 -9.58 6.40 -14.22
C GLU A 71 -8.84 7.72 -14.37
N ARG A 72 -7.85 7.97 -13.53
CA ARG A 72 -7.09 9.22 -13.56
C ARG A 72 -5.87 9.16 -14.45
N TRP A 73 -5.22 8.00 -14.55
CA TRP A 73 -3.94 7.89 -15.25
C TRP A 73 -3.90 6.65 -16.12
N PRO A 74 -3.18 6.71 -17.23
CA PRO A 74 -3.03 5.52 -18.09
C PRO A 74 -1.98 4.58 -17.50
N LEU A 75 -2.45 3.52 -16.85
CA LEU A 75 -1.57 2.56 -16.19
C LEU A 75 -1.67 1.21 -16.90
N ASN A 76 -0.57 0.49 -16.94
CA ASN A 76 -0.58 -0.86 -17.47
C ASN A 76 -0.78 -1.86 -16.34
N GLN A 77 0.26 -2.17 -15.58
CA GLN A 77 0.15 -3.12 -14.47
C GLN A 77 -0.04 -2.36 -13.16
N LEU A 78 -0.79 -2.96 -12.25
CA LEU A 78 -1.01 -2.37 -10.94
C LEU A 78 -1.09 -3.50 -9.92
N THR A 79 -0.25 -3.42 -8.91
CA THR A 79 -0.17 -4.43 -7.85
C THR A 79 -0.24 -3.75 -6.51
N ILE A 80 -1.08 -4.26 -5.61
CA ILE A 80 -1.11 -3.87 -4.21
C ILE A 80 -1.07 -5.14 -3.38
N ILE A 81 -0.06 -5.29 -2.53
CA ILE A 81 0.02 -6.41 -1.61
C ILE A 81 0.16 -5.84 -0.21
N HIS A 82 -0.79 -6.17 0.65
CA HIS A 82 -0.78 -5.65 2.02
C HIS A 82 -0.73 -6.83 2.98
N ARG A 83 0.24 -6.81 3.88
CA ARG A 83 0.34 -7.86 4.87
C ARG A 83 -0.53 -7.53 6.07
N VAL A 84 -0.97 -8.57 6.74
CA VAL A 84 -1.72 -8.48 7.99
C VAL A 84 -1.08 -9.45 8.98
N GLY A 85 -1.52 -9.39 10.23
CA GLY A 85 -0.92 -10.21 11.27
C GLY A 85 0.19 -9.46 11.95
N THR A 86 0.99 -10.16 12.70
CA THR A 86 2.04 -9.55 13.52
C THR A 86 3.34 -9.44 12.73
N MET A 87 3.89 -8.25 12.73
CA MET A 87 5.16 -7.96 12.06
C MET A 87 6.07 -7.24 13.03
N HIS A 88 7.36 -7.46 12.87
CA HIS A 88 8.37 -6.85 13.74
C HIS A 88 9.05 -5.70 13.01
N LEU A 89 9.78 -4.89 13.76
CA LEU A 89 10.51 -3.77 13.17
C LEU A 89 11.34 -4.24 11.99
N GLY A 90 11.28 -3.50 10.91
CA GLY A 90 12.03 -3.79 9.71
C GLY A 90 11.33 -4.70 8.72
N GLU A 91 10.23 -5.35 9.12
CA GLU A 91 9.52 -6.20 8.17
C GLU A 91 8.72 -5.37 7.18
N GLN A 92 8.60 -5.89 5.98
CA GLN A 92 7.80 -5.26 4.94
C GLN A 92 6.32 -5.35 5.27
N ILE A 93 5.58 -4.29 5.02
CA ILE A 93 4.15 -4.26 5.32
C ILE A 93 3.33 -4.20 4.05
N VAL A 94 3.67 -3.31 3.13
CA VAL A 94 2.87 -3.10 1.94
C VAL A 94 3.76 -2.90 0.75
N PHE A 95 3.33 -3.43 -0.39
CA PHE A 95 3.97 -3.22 -1.68
C PHE A 95 2.94 -2.61 -2.63
N ILE A 96 3.31 -1.54 -3.28
CA ILE A 96 2.52 -0.95 -4.36
C ILE A 96 3.44 -0.82 -5.55
N GLY A 97 3.00 -1.32 -6.70
CA GLY A 97 3.77 -1.18 -7.91
C GLY A 97 2.86 -0.87 -9.09
N VAL A 98 3.29 0.04 -9.94
CA VAL A 98 2.55 0.41 -11.13
C VAL A 98 3.51 0.59 -12.29
N SER A 99 3.01 0.36 -13.49
CA SER A 99 3.75 0.66 -14.70
C SER A 99 2.92 1.53 -15.61
N SER A 100 3.61 2.35 -16.39
CA SER A 100 2.97 3.26 -17.33
C SER A 100 3.96 3.57 -18.44
N ALA A 101 3.47 4.19 -19.52
CA ALA A 101 4.35 4.62 -20.58
C ALA A 101 5.33 5.68 -20.10
N HIS A 102 4.91 6.53 -19.19
CA HIS A 102 5.73 7.66 -18.74
C HIS A 102 5.75 7.79 -17.24
N ARG A 103 6.81 8.39 -16.71
CA ARG A 103 7.04 8.42 -15.27
C ARG A 103 6.04 9.26 -14.49
N LYS A 104 5.48 10.30 -15.09
CA LYS A 104 4.58 11.18 -14.34
C LYS A 104 3.34 10.44 -13.86
N ALA A 105 2.72 9.67 -14.75
CA ALA A 105 1.55 8.90 -14.34
C ALA A 105 1.93 7.84 -13.32
N ALA A 106 3.10 7.21 -13.49
CA ALA A 106 3.50 6.16 -12.57
C ALA A 106 3.74 6.70 -11.17
N PHE A 107 4.45 7.82 -11.03
CA PHE A 107 4.66 8.43 -9.72
C PHE A 107 3.34 8.87 -9.10
N ALA A 108 2.50 9.56 -9.89
CA ALA A 108 1.26 10.10 -9.36
C ALA A 108 0.34 8.98 -8.90
N ALA A 109 0.23 7.93 -9.68
CA ALA A 109 -0.65 6.83 -9.31
C ALA A 109 -0.16 6.12 -8.06
N CYS A 110 1.14 5.90 -7.95
CA CYS A 110 1.67 5.22 -6.77
C CYS A 110 1.40 6.05 -5.51
N GLU A 111 1.61 7.35 -5.58
CA GLU A 111 1.34 8.21 -4.43
C GLU A 111 -0.14 8.23 -4.09
N PHE A 112 -1.01 8.32 -5.09
CA PHE A 112 -2.44 8.28 -4.88
C PHE A 112 -2.86 6.99 -4.17
N LEU A 113 -2.31 5.87 -4.62
CA LEU A 113 -2.70 4.58 -4.06
C LEU A 113 -2.34 4.48 -2.58
N ILE A 114 -1.12 4.89 -2.22
CA ILE A 114 -0.74 4.79 -0.81
C ILE A 114 -1.52 5.79 0.05
N ASP A 115 -1.79 7.00 -0.48
CA ASP A 115 -2.53 7.99 0.29
C ASP A 115 -3.93 7.48 0.62
N PHE A 116 -4.62 6.89 -0.34
CA PHE A 116 -5.97 6.39 -0.07
C PHE A 116 -5.95 5.08 0.70
N LEU A 117 -4.94 4.24 0.48
CA LEU A 117 -4.84 3.02 1.25
C LEU A 117 -4.73 3.33 2.74
N LYS A 118 -3.96 4.36 3.09
CA LYS A 118 -3.74 4.70 4.49
C LYS A 118 -4.99 5.24 5.18
N THR A 119 -5.95 5.74 4.43
CA THR A 119 -7.12 6.36 5.04
C THR A 119 -8.43 5.62 4.78
N LYS A 120 -8.55 4.95 3.64
CA LYS A 120 -9.85 4.38 3.25
C LYS A 120 -9.94 2.88 3.47
N ALA A 121 -8.80 2.18 3.43
CA ALA A 121 -8.86 0.74 3.55
C ALA A 121 -9.11 0.35 5.01
N PRO A 122 -9.99 -0.62 5.27
CA PRO A 122 -10.33 -0.97 6.64
C PRO A 122 -9.29 -1.89 7.27
N PHE A 123 -8.25 -1.28 7.80
CA PHE A 123 -7.22 -1.94 8.59
C PHE A 123 -7.17 -1.32 9.97
N TRP A 124 -6.82 -2.12 10.96
CA TRP A 124 -6.54 -1.64 12.31
C TRP A 124 -5.12 -1.96 12.66
N LYS A 125 -4.50 -1.11 13.48
CA LYS A 125 -3.14 -1.31 13.95
C LYS A 125 -3.11 -1.45 15.46
N LEU A 126 -2.45 -2.49 15.94
CA LEU A 126 -2.15 -2.65 17.35
C LEU A 126 -0.63 -2.63 17.47
N GLU A 127 -0.10 -1.68 18.22
CA GLU A 127 1.34 -1.58 18.43
C GLU A 127 1.71 -2.09 19.80
N ALA A 128 2.84 -2.80 19.89
CA ALA A 128 3.41 -3.28 21.13
C ALA A 128 4.79 -2.67 21.29
N GLY A 129 5.12 -2.26 22.50
CA GLY A 129 6.41 -1.66 22.79
C GLY A 129 6.57 -1.44 24.27
N GLU A 130 7.48 -0.54 24.63
CA GLU A 130 7.76 -0.28 26.05
C GLU A 130 6.55 0.22 26.79
N SER A 131 5.68 0.95 26.14
CA SER A 131 4.48 1.50 26.79
C SER A 131 3.30 0.53 26.75
N GLY A 132 3.48 -0.70 26.29
CA GLY A 132 2.42 -1.68 26.21
C GLY A 132 1.73 -1.68 24.87
N GLN A 133 0.63 -2.39 24.78
CA GLN A 133 -0.11 -2.52 23.54
C GLN A 133 -1.20 -1.46 23.46
N HIS A 134 -1.40 -0.93 22.27
CA HIS A 134 -2.49 0.02 22.04
C HIS A 134 -2.80 0.09 20.55
N TRP A 135 -4.07 0.41 20.24
CA TRP A 135 -4.51 0.62 18.86
C TRP A 135 -4.16 2.02 18.43
N VAL A 136 -3.73 2.15 17.19
CA VAL A 136 -3.24 3.42 16.64
C VAL A 136 -4.24 3.94 15.61
N GLU A 137 -4.62 5.20 15.76
CA GLU A 137 -5.53 5.84 14.80
C GLU A 137 -4.74 6.38 13.61
N ALA A 138 -5.45 6.63 12.52
CA ALA A 138 -4.84 7.20 11.33
C ALA A 138 -4.25 8.57 11.67
N ARG A 139 -3.12 8.87 11.07
CA ARG A 139 -2.46 10.15 11.30
C ARG A 139 -3.15 11.25 10.50
N ASP A 140 -3.15 12.46 11.06
CA ASP A 140 -3.73 13.61 10.36
C ASP A 140 -3.07 13.84 9.02
N ALA A 141 -1.76 13.64 8.93
CA ALA A 141 -1.06 13.86 7.66
C ALA A 141 -1.57 12.92 6.58
N ASP A 142 -1.92 11.69 6.94
CA ASP A 142 -2.45 10.74 5.96
C ASP A 142 -3.80 11.22 5.44
N GLU A 143 -4.65 11.74 6.31
CA GLU A 143 -5.95 12.21 5.87
C GLU A 143 -5.83 13.45 5.00
N GLN A 144 -4.90 14.33 5.32
CA GLN A 144 -4.69 15.52 4.50
C GLN A 144 -4.13 15.15 3.14
N ALA A 145 -3.24 14.16 3.07
CA ALA A 145 -2.72 13.73 1.80
C ALA A 145 -3.83 13.17 0.91
N ALA A 146 -4.73 12.37 1.50
CA ALA A 146 -5.85 11.85 0.72
C ALA A 146 -6.78 12.97 0.26
N LYS A 147 -7.03 13.96 1.12
CA LYS A 147 -7.91 15.07 0.76
C LYS A 147 -7.36 15.89 -0.40
N ALA A 148 -6.06 15.99 -0.53
CA ALA A 148 -5.47 16.75 -1.62
C ALA A 148 -5.86 16.19 -2.98
N TRP A 149 -6.19 14.90 -3.06
CA TRP A 149 -6.58 14.29 -4.33
C TRP A 149 -8.06 14.53 -4.68
N GLU A 150 -8.83 15.06 -3.75
CA GLU A 150 -10.26 15.23 -3.98
C GLU A 150 -10.60 16.49 -4.78
N LYS A 151 -9.64 17.34 -5.08
CA LYS A 151 -9.87 18.56 -5.83
C LYS A 151 -10.05 18.32 -7.31
#